data_9ef061c6a392f8e87260cfc7cb4e0dd7
#
_entry.id   9ef061c6a392f8e87260cfc7cb4e0dd7
#
_cell.length_a   1.000
_cell.length_b   1.000
_cell.length_c   1.000
_cell.angle_alpha   90.00
_cell.angle_beta   90.00
_cell.angle_gamma   90.00
#
_symmetry.space_group_name_H-M   'P 1'
#
loop_
_entity.id
_entity.type
_entity.pdbx_description
1 polymer ?
#
loop_
_entity_poly.entity_id
_entity_poly.type
_entity_poly.pdbx_seq_one_letter_code
_entity_poly.pdbx_strand_id
1 'polypeptide(L)'
;MNTKIGIPRALLFFYYFPLWNVFFRELGLEVIVSPQTTKRILDKGVRLSVDDACLPVKLFLGHVFELRDKADYIFIPRIVSVERKEYICPKFLGLPDMIRYNVPNLPPIIDTTINMSKDEKNLFKSLSEVGKQFSDSTLVVRRAFRKGMEELEKFNRLNQMGMLPHESIESMAAALSSREEEPPNADDLTIAIIGHGYNIYDTHISMNLIEKLKNMGVR
;
A
#
# COMPACT_ATOMS: atom_id res chain seq x y z
N MET A 1 8.40 24.47 -5.50
CA MET A 1 8.11 23.07 -5.91
C MET A 1 7.58 22.35 -4.69
N ASN A 2 6.54 21.54 -4.82
CA ASN A 2 6.03 20.75 -3.69
C ASN A 2 6.98 19.59 -3.38
N THR A 3 7.22 19.33 -2.10
CA THR A 3 8.00 18.15 -1.65
C THR A 3 7.31 16.86 -2.08
N LYS A 4 8.08 15.94 -2.68
CA LYS A 4 7.57 14.67 -3.23
C LYS A 4 7.83 13.51 -2.29
N ILE A 5 6.78 12.75 -1.99
CA ILE A 5 6.88 11.52 -1.20
C ILE A 5 6.55 10.30 -2.05
N GLY A 6 7.49 9.35 -2.10
CA GLY A 6 7.35 8.09 -2.84
C GLY A 6 6.64 7.04 -2.02
N ILE A 7 5.63 6.38 -2.61
CA ILE A 7 4.94 5.23 -2.03
C ILE A 7 5.11 4.03 -2.97
N PRO A 8 5.83 2.96 -2.54
CA PRO A 8 6.00 1.75 -3.34
C PRO A 8 4.68 1.00 -3.53
N ARG A 9 4.34 0.66 -4.79
CA ARG A 9 3.13 -0.12 -5.14
C ARG A 9 3.35 -1.61 -4.89
N ALA A 10 3.57 -1.98 -3.64
CA ALA A 10 3.76 -3.38 -3.22
C ALA A 10 3.40 -3.57 -1.75
N LEU A 11 3.28 -4.83 -1.30
CA LEU A 11 2.97 -5.19 0.07
C LEU A 11 1.68 -4.50 0.56
N LEU A 12 1.77 -3.73 1.66
CA LEU A 12 0.62 -3.10 2.29
C LEU A 12 0.03 -1.91 1.51
N PHE A 13 0.59 -1.56 0.33
CA PHE A 13 -0.03 -0.62 -0.60
C PHE A 13 -1.49 -1.00 -0.91
N PHE A 14 -1.76 -2.26 -1.18
CA PHE A 14 -3.09 -2.77 -1.53
C PHE A 14 -4.12 -2.71 -0.40
N TYR A 15 -3.70 -2.33 0.81
CA TYR A 15 -4.57 -2.21 1.99
C TYR A 15 -4.70 -0.78 2.49
N TYR A 16 -3.60 0.01 2.43
CA TYR A 16 -3.52 1.28 3.15
C TYR A 16 -3.18 2.49 2.27
N PHE A 17 -3.01 2.30 0.97
CA PHE A 17 -2.65 3.41 0.07
C PHE A 17 -3.61 4.60 0.15
N PRO A 18 -4.96 4.45 0.21
CA PRO A 18 -5.86 5.59 0.30
C PRO A 18 -5.60 6.46 1.53
N LEU A 19 -5.36 5.84 2.70
CA LEU A 19 -4.97 6.55 3.92
C LEU A 19 -3.70 7.38 3.70
N TRP A 20 -2.64 6.74 3.20
CA TRP A 20 -1.35 7.39 3.04
C TRP A 20 -1.39 8.49 1.99
N ASN A 21 -2.07 8.26 0.87
CA ASN A 21 -2.21 9.24 -0.20
C ASN A 21 -2.92 10.51 0.28
N VAL A 22 -4.07 10.38 0.94
CA VAL A 22 -4.83 11.53 1.44
C VAL A 22 -4.07 12.21 2.58
N PHE A 23 -3.49 11.47 3.51
CA PHE A 23 -2.71 12.02 4.62
C PHE A 23 -1.58 12.93 4.13
N PHE A 24 -0.75 12.47 3.19
CA PHE A 24 0.37 13.26 2.68
C PHE A 24 -0.09 14.44 1.82
N ARG A 25 -1.13 14.28 1.01
CA ARG A 25 -1.69 15.39 0.21
C ARG A 25 -2.29 16.49 1.07
N GLU A 26 -2.97 16.16 2.16
CA GLU A 26 -3.50 17.15 3.13
C GLU A 26 -2.39 17.88 3.89
N LEU A 27 -1.18 17.33 3.95
CA LEU A 27 0.02 17.99 4.46
C LEU A 27 0.73 18.86 3.39
N GLY A 28 0.19 18.94 2.16
CA GLY A 28 0.76 19.73 1.07
C GLY A 28 1.87 19.03 0.28
N LEU A 29 2.03 17.70 0.43
CA LEU A 29 3.01 16.93 -0.31
C LEU A 29 2.44 16.38 -1.62
N GLU A 30 3.30 16.22 -2.62
CA GLU A 30 3.00 15.51 -3.85
C GLU A 30 3.31 14.02 -3.66
N VAL A 31 2.29 13.17 -3.80
CA VAL A 31 2.45 11.71 -3.67
C VAL A 31 2.81 11.11 -5.02
N ILE A 32 3.98 10.46 -5.08
CA ILE A 32 4.48 9.72 -6.24
C ILE A 32 4.37 8.22 -5.95
N VAL A 33 3.62 7.51 -6.77
CA VAL A 33 3.49 6.05 -6.67
C VAL A 33 4.38 5.40 -7.73
N SER A 34 5.06 4.32 -7.37
CA SER A 34 5.78 3.52 -8.36
C SER A 34 4.82 2.91 -9.38
N PRO A 35 5.25 2.69 -10.64
CA PRO A 35 4.39 2.15 -11.69
C PRO A 35 3.87 0.75 -11.34
N GLN A 36 2.96 0.22 -12.14
CA GLN A 36 2.55 -1.18 -12.04
C GLN A 36 3.76 -2.10 -12.18
N THR A 37 3.69 -3.26 -11.50
CA THR A 37 4.75 -4.26 -11.53
C THR A 37 5.03 -4.73 -12.95
N THR A 38 6.30 -4.76 -13.30
CA THR A 38 6.80 -5.28 -14.57
C THR A 38 7.94 -6.27 -14.30
N LYS A 39 8.27 -7.08 -15.32
CA LYS A 39 9.45 -7.96 -15.24
C LYS A 39 10.71 -7.18 -14.86
N ARG A 40 10.90 -5.96 -15.40
CA ARG A 40 12.05 -5.11 -15.11
C ARG A 40 12.13 -4.74 -13.62
N ILE A 41 11.01 -4.38 -13.00
CA ILE A 41 10.93 -4.06 -11.57
C ILE A 41 11.26 -5.29 -10.74
N LEU A 42 10.68 -6.44 -11.08
CA LEU A 42 10.94 -7.70 -10.40
C LEU A 42 12.43 -8.11 -10.53
N ASP A 43 12.98 -8.14 -11.74
CA ASP A 43 14.40 -8.49 -11.98
C ASP A 43 15.33 -7.56 -11.18
N LYS A 44 14.99 -6.27 -11.06
CA LYS A 44 15.76 -5.33 -10.26
C LYS A 44 15.68 -5.65 -8.78
N GLY A 45 14.49 -5.94 -8.27
CA GLY A 45 14.28 -6.32 -6.87
C GLY A 45 15.01 -7.62 -6.52
N VAL A 46 15.00 -8.61 -7.40
CA VAL A 46 15.74 -9.86 -7.24
C VAL A 46 17.23 -9.61 -7.09
N ARG A 47 17.82 -8.76 -7.95
CA ARG A 47 19.25 -8.42 -7.90
C ARG A 47 19.67 -7.65 -6.65
N LEU A 48 18.74 -6.91 -6.05
CA LEU A 48 18.97 -6.09 -4.86
C LEU A 48 18.68 -6.84 -3.56
N SER A 49 18.10 -8.02 -3.62
CA SER A 49 17.70 -8.79 -2.44
C SER A 49 18.64 -9.96 -2.18
N VAL A 50 18.62 -10.45 -0.93
CA VAL A 50 19.20 -11.75 -0.59
C VAL A 50 18.32 -12.88 -1.15
N ASP A 51 18.92 -14.04 -1.43
CA ASP A 51 18.21 -15.17 -2.04
C ASP A 51 17.01 -15.66 -1.21
N ASP A 52 17.14 -15.69 0.11
CA ASP A 52 16.10 -16.12 1.05
C ASP A 52 14.93 -15.13 1.25
N ALA A 53 15.00 -13.94 0.63
CA ALA A 53 13.87 -13.02 0.68
C ALA A 53 12.69 -13.58 -0.12
N CYS A 54 11.46 -13.48 0.46
CA CYS A 54 10.26 -13.88 -0.26
C CYS A 54 9.98 -12.93 -1.45
N LEU A 55 9.28 -13.44 -2.45
CA LEU A 55 8.98 -12.72 -3.69
C LEU A 55 8.37 -11.33 -3.45
N PRO A 56 7.37 -11.13 -2.55
CA PRO A 56 6.82 -9.80 -2.29
C PRO A 56 7.85 -8.79 -1.75
N VAL A 57 8.81 -9.22 -0.95
CA VAL A 57 9.90 -8.36 -0.46
C VAL A 57 10.85 -8.01 -1.60
N LYS A 58 11.22 -8.99 -2.44
CA LYS A 58 12.02 -8.74 -3.65
C LYS A 58 11.37 -7.70 -4.54
N LEU A 59 10.06 -7.85 -4.77
CA LEU A 59 9.29 -6.91 -5.55
C LEU A 59 9.28 -5.50 -4.92
N PHE A 60 9.11 -5.42 -3.61
CA PHE A 60 9.14 -4.15 -2.89
C PHE A 60 10.46 -3.39 -3.09
N LEU A 61 11.62 -4.09 -3.04
CA LEU A 61 12.92 -3.48 -3.35
C LEU A 61 12.95 -2.91 -4.78
N GLY A 62 12.38 -3.61 -5.75
CA GLY A 62 12.27 -3.13 -7.12
C GLY A 62 11.44 -1.86 -7.25
N HIS A 63 10.30 -1.78 -6.55
CA HIS A 63 9.45 -0.59 -6.52
C HIS A 63 10.11 0.60 -5.83
N VAL A 64 10.82 0.37 -4.74
CA VAL A 64 11.60 1.42 -4.06
C VAL A 64 12.69 1.95 -4.99
N PHE A 65 13.39 1.08 -5.71
CA PHE A 65 14.40 1.49 -6.68
C PHE A 65 13.83 2.39 -7.79
N GLU A 66 12.61 2.15 -8.26
CA GLU A 66 11.94 2.99 -9.26
C GLU A 66 11.60 4.40 -8.74
N LEU A 67 11.48 4.58 -7.42
CA LEU A 67 11.12 5.86 -6.79
C LEU A 67 12.33 6.70 -6.39
N ARG A 68 13.51 6.10 -6.26
CA ARG A 68 14.68 6.73 -5.64
C ARG A 68 15.10 8.07 -6.29
N ASP A 69 14.94 8.18 -7.61
CA ASP A 69 15.33 9.37 -8.38
C ASP A 69 14.12 10.29 -8.68
N LYS A 70 12.94 9.97 -8.15
CA LYS A 70 11.67 10.66 -8.45
C LYS A 70 11.03 11.33 -7.24
N ALA A 71 11.45 10.95 -6.04
CA ALA A 71 10.88 11.42 -4.78
C ALA A 71 11.96 12.04 -3.88
N ASP A 72 11.57 13.02 -3.07
CA ASP A 72 12.46 13.65 -2.07
C ASP A 72 12.52 12.79 -0.79
N TYR A 73 11.46 12.03 -0.52
CA TYR A 73 11.35 11.07 0.58
C TYR A 73 10.66 9.80 0.10
N ILE A 74 10.96 8.66 0.74
CA ILE A 74 10.20 7.41 0.54
C ILE A 74 9.55 6.99 1.84
N PHE A 75 8.24 6.73 1.81
CA PHE A 75 7.49 6.25 2.98
C PHE A 75 7.54 4.74 3.06
N ILE A 76 8.20 4.21 4.08
CA ILE A 76 8.34 2.77 4.36
C ILE A 76 8.15 2.55 5.86
N PRO A 77 6.91 2.47 6.36
CA PRO A 77 6.67 2.31 7.79
C PRO A 77 7.16 0.94 8.29
N ARG A 78 7.67 0.91 9.53
CA ARG A 78 7.94 -0.31 10.29
C ARG A 78 6.63 -0.81 10.87
N ILE A 79 6.07 -1.87 10.34
CA ILE A 79 4.78 -2.36 10.81
C ILE A 79 4.99 -3.62 11.65
N VAL A 80 4.54 -3.54 12.90
CA VAL A 80 4.59 -4.62 13.87
C VAL A 80 3.23 -5.30 13.97
N SER A 81 2.18 -4.48 14.01
CA SER A 81 0.80 -4.92 14.17
C SER A 81 -0.14 -3.92 13.53
N VAL A 82 -1.18 -4.42 12.90
CA VAL A 82 -2.25 -3.63 12.27
C VAL A 82 -3.59 -3.82 12.98
N GLU A 83 -3.65 -4.73 13.96
CA GLU A 83 -4.84 -5.05 14.73
C GLU A 83 -4.48 -5.42 16.17
N ARG A 84 -5.46 -5.30 17.08
CA ARG A 84 -5.24 -5.58 18.49
C ARG A 84 -4.95 -7.06 18.73
N LYS A 85 -3.88 -7.35 19.50
CA LYS A 85 -3.38 -8.69 19.85
C LYS A 85 -2.88 -9.52 18.67
N GLU A 86 -2.78 -8.95 17.47
CA GLU A 86 -2.27 -9.62 16.30
C GLU A 86 -0.93 -9.03 15.86
N TYR A 87 -0.06 -9.87 15.34
CA TYR A 87 1.25 -9.49 14.80
C TYR A 87 1.36 -9.95 13.37
N ILE A 88 1.98 -9.14 12.53
CA ILE A 88 2.24 -9.49 11.14
C ILE A 88 3.66 -10.05 10.98
N CYS A 89 3.98 -10.51 9.78
CA CYS A 89 5.30 -11.05 9.46
C CYS A 89 6.43 -10.08 9.90
N PRO A 90 7.44 -10.55 10.66
CA PRO A 90 8.52 -9.70 11.18
C PRO A 90 9.35 -9.01 10.09
N LYS A 91 9.28 -9.46 8.85
CA LYS A 91 9.91 -8.76 7.73
C LYS A 91 9.38 -7.32 7.54
N PHE A 92 8.13 -7.04 7.90
CA PHE A 92 7.59 -5.67 7.85
C PHE A 92 8.22 -4.74 8.89
N LEU A 93 8.62 -5.28 10.04
CA LEU A 93 9.38 -4.51 11.05
C LEU A 93 10.78 -4.16 10.52
N GLY A 94 11.47 -5.11 9.90
CA GLY A 94 12.82 -4.93 9.38
C GLY A 94 12.90 -4.31 7.98
N LEU A 95 11.77 -4.09 7.32
CA LEU A 95 11.71 -3.68 5.92
C LEU A 95 12.51 -2.40 5.61
N PRO A 96 12.38 -1.28 6.39
CA PRO A 96 13.15 -0.08 6.12
C PRO A 96 14.67 -0.30 6.18
N ASP A 97 15.15 -1.13 7.12
CA ASP A 97 16.58 -1.43 7.23
C ASP A 97 17.06 -2.28 6.06
N MET A 98 16.29 -3.29 5.68
CA MET A 98 16.58 -4.09 4.49
C MET A 98 16.70 -3.19 3.25
N ILE A 99 15.84 -2.20 3.10
CA ILE A 99 15.87 -1.26 1.99
C ILE A 99 17.12 -0.38 2.04
N ARG A 100 17.45 0.20 3.22
CA ARG A 100 18.63 1.06 3.38
C ARG A 100 19.93 0.36 2.99
N TYR A 101 20.07 -0.92 3.35
CA TYR A 101 21.28 -1.69 3.08
C TYR A 101 21.38 -2.22 1.65
N ASN A 102 20.24 -2.45 0.99
CA ASN A 102 20.25 -3.12 -0.32
C ASN A 102 20.03 -2.19 -1.51
N VAL A 103 19.39 -1.03 -1.31
CA VAL A 103 19.12 -0.07 -2.40
C VAL A 103 20.07 1.12 -2.30
N PRO A 104 20.96 1.32 -3.28
CA PRO A 104 21.91 2.43 -3.24
C PRO A 104 21.25 3.78 -3.60
N ASN A 105 21.82 4.87 -3.10
CA ASN A 105 21.46 6.25 -3.43
C ASN A 105 19.98 6.56 -3.15
N LEU A 106 19.47 6.11 -2.00
CA LEU A 106 18.10 6.39 -1.57
C LEU A 106 17.94 7.81 -1.06
N PRO A 107 16.83 8.49 -1.35
CA PRO A 107 16.43 9.64 -0.56
C PRO A 107 16.09 9.22 0.88
N PRO A 108 15.95 10.18 1.83
CA PRO A 108 15.57 9.88 3.20
C PRO A 108 14.31 9.01 3.27
N ILE A 109 14.35 7.97 4.12
CA ILE A 109 13.20 7.08 4.36
C ILE A 109 12.45 7.55 5.61
N ILE A 110 11.14 7.69 5.48
CA ILE A 110 10.22 7.90 6.60
C ILE A 110 9.75 6.53 7.08
N ASP A 111 10.23 6.08 8.24
CA ASP A 111 10.09 4.72 8.75
C ASP A 111 9.42 4.63 10.14
N THR A 112 8.46 5.48 10.40
CA THR A 112 7.72 5.45 11.67
C THR A 112 7.21 4.05 12.01
N THR A 113 7.23 3.71 13.33
CA THR A 113 6.77 2.39 13.79
C THR A 113 5.27 2.39 14.05
N ILE A 114 4.55 1.49 13.37
CA ILE A 114 3.11 1.25 13.54
C ILE A 114 2.92 -0.05 14.31
N ASN A 115 2.39 0.05 15.53
CA ASN A 115 2.12 -1.10 16.39
C ASN A 115 0.77 -0.91 17.10
N MET A 116 -0.27 -1.55 16.57
CA MET A 116 -1.65 -1.47 17.09
C MET A 116 -1.98 -2.62 18.06
N SER A 117 -1.03 -3.50 18.37
CA SER A 117 -1.27 -4.70 19.19
C SER A 117 -1.85 -4.41 20.58
N LYS A 118 -1.52 -3.27 21.16
CA LYS A 118 -1.99 -2.84 22.50
C LYS A 118 -3.04 -1.74 22.43
N ASP A 119 -2.93 -0.81 21.50
CA ASP A 119 -3.83 0.34 21.38
C ASP A 119 -3.87 0.82 19.92
N GLU A 120 -5.05 0.84 19.34
CA GLU A 120 -5.29 1.35 17.97
C GLU A 120 -4.94 2.83 17.82
N LYS A 121 -4.95 3.62 18.91
CA LYS A 121 -4.52 5.03 18.91
C LYS A 121 -3.04 5.19 18.54
N ASN A 122 -2.25 4.12 18.58
CA ASN A 122 -0.85 4.16 18.16
C ASN A 122 -0.70 4.51 16.68
N LEU A 123 -1.67 4.17 15.81
CA LEU A 123 -1.64 4.59 14.41
C LEU A 123 -1.65 6.12 14.29
N PHE A 124 -2.56 6.80 15.02
CA PHE A 124 -2.62 8.26 15.05
C PHE A 124 -1.32 8.86 15.59
N LYS A 125 -0.76 8.29 16.67
CA LYS A 125 0.49 8.76 17.25
C LYS A 125 1.64 8.67 16.24
N SER A 126 1.82 7.51 15.61
CA SER A 126 2.88 7.27 14.63
C SER A 126 2.76 8.20 13.41
N LEU A 127 1.57 8.35 12.85
CA LEU A 127 1.36 9.27 11.72
C LEU A 127 1.43 10.74 12.14
N SER A 128 1.09 11.08 13.39
CA SER A 128 1.30 12.44 13.90
C SER A 128 2.76 12.82 14.01
N GLU A 129 3.65 11.89 14.39
CA GLU A 129 5.10 12.09 14.40
C GLU A 129 5.64 12.33 12.98
N VAL A 130 5.12 11.59 12.00
CA VAL A 130 5.42 11.84 10.57
C VAL A 130 4.90 13.21 10.12
N GLY A 131 3.65 13.53 10.42
CA GLY A 131 3.03 14.78 9.99
C GLY A 131 3.73 16.03 10.52
N LYS A 132 4.30 15.96 11.73
CA LYS A 132 5.09 17.05 12.35
C LYS A 132 6.40 17.36 11.60
N GLN A 133 6.89 16.45 10.77
CA GLN A 133 8.05 16.72 9.91
C GLN A 133 7.71 17.69 8.76
N PHE A 134 6.42 17.84 8.43
CA PHE A 134 5.93 18.63 7.30
C PHE A 134 5.00 19.76 7.69
N SER A 135 4.51 19.79 8.94
CA SER A 135 3.62 20.85 9.42
C SER A 135 3.75 21.04 10.94
N ASP A 136 3.98 22.27 11.37
CA ASP A 136 4.00 22.64 12.78
C ASP A 136 2.60 22.68 13.41
N SER A 137 1.55 22.71 12.58
CA SER A 137 0.16 22.77 13.02
C SER A 137 -0.41 21.40 13.36
N THR A 138 -0.59 21.11 14.65
CA THR A 138 -1.24 19.90 15.12
C THR A 138 -2.67 19.74 14.56
N LEU A 139 -3.36 20.85 14.30
CA LEU A 139 -4.72 20.82 13.73
C LEU A 139 -4.68 20.34 12.27
N VAL A 140 -3.69 20.78 11.48
CA VAL A 140 -3.51 20.30 10.09
C VAL A 140 -3.20 18.81 10.09
N VAL A 141 -2.28 18.35 10.92
CA VAL A 141 -1.92 16.92 11.02
C VAL A 141 -3.12 16.08 11.45
N ARG A 142 -3.89 16.51 12.44
CA ARG A 142 -5.10 15.81 12.87
C ARG A 142 -6.16 15.75 11.77
N ARG A 143 -6.36 16.84 11.03
CA ARG A 143 -7.29 16.88 9.89
C ARG A 143 -6.84 15.93 8.79
N ALA A 144 -5.54 15.93 8.45
CA ALA A 144 -4.96 15.05 7.46
C ALA A 144 -5.19 13.57 7.80
N PHE A 145 -4.92 13.20 9.06
CA PHE A 145 -5.19 11.84 9.55
C PHE A 145 -6.65 11.45 9.45
N ARG A 146 -7.57 12.31 9.95
CA ARG A 146 -9.01 12.03 9.90
C ARG A 146 -9.50 11.81 8.47
N LYS A 147 -9.14 12.70 7.53
CA LYS A 147 -9.51 12.55 6.13
C LYS A 147 -8.93 11.29 5.49
N GLY A 148 -7.69 10.94 5.85
CA GLY A 148 -7.08 9.69 5.40
C GLY A 148 -7.84 8.45 5.90
N MET A 149 -8.28 8.46 7.15
CA MET A 149 -9.10 7.36 7.70
C MET A 149 -10.48 7.28 7.04
N GLU A 150 -11.16 8.42 6.82
CA GLU A 150 -12.43 8.47 6.09
C GLU A 150 -12.30 7.85 4.68
N GLU A 151 -11.17 8.12 4.02
CA GLU A 151 -10.91 7.57 2.69
C GLU A 151 -10.59 6.07 2.74
N LEU A 152 -9.85 5.62 3.75
CA LEU A 152 -9.61 4.18 3.97
C LEU A 152 -10.90 3.41 4.24
N GLU A 153 -11.83 3.99 5.01
CA GLU A 153 -13.14 3.38 5.26
C GLU A 153 -13.98 3.26 3.99
N LYS A 154 -13.96 4.27 3.11
CA LYS A 154 -14.63 4.18 1.80
C LYS A 154 -14.03 3.08 0.95
N PHE A 155 -12.71 3.03 0.87
CA PHE A 155 -11.97 1.99 0.16
C PHE A 155 -12.34 0.59 0.65
N ASN A 156 -12.36 0.37 1.96
CA ASN A 156 -12.71 -0.91 2.54
C ASN A 156 -14.17 -1.31 2.22
N ARG A 157 -15.10 -0.33 2.24
CA ARG A 157 -16.50 -0.58 1.83
C ARG A 157 -16.61 -1.00 0.37
N LEU A 158 -15.92 -0.32 -0.55
CA LEU A 158 -15.91 -0.68 -1.96
C LEU A 158 -15.36 -2.10 -2.18
N ASN A 159 -14.27 -2.44 -1.51
CA ASN A 159 -13.71 -3.79 -1.59
C ASN A 159 -14.65 -4.86 -1.01
N GLN A 160 -15.38 -4.57 0.08
CA GLN A 160 -16.41 -5.46 0.62
C GLN A 160 -17.60 -5.64 -0.33
N MET A 161 -17.86 -4.67 -1.20
CA MET A 161 -18.88 -4.75 -2.27
C MET A 161 -18.37 -5.48 -3.52
N GLY A 162 -17.18 -6.09 -3.48
CA GLY A 162 -16.62 -6.88 -4.59
C GLY A 162 -15.65 -6.14 -5.50
N MET A 163 -15.47 -4.82 -5.36
CA MET A 163 -14.49 -4.09 -6.17
C MET A 163 -13.06 -4.51 -5.81
N LEU A 164 -12.22 -4.66 -6.82
CA LEU A 164 -10.79 -4.92 -6.60
C LEU A 164 -10.07 -3.66 -6.09
N PRO A 165 -9.01 -3.77 -5.29
CA PRO A 165 -8.31 -2.61 -4.73
C PRO A 165 -7.87 -1.56 -5.74
N HIS A 166 -7.41 -1.96 -6.93
CA HIS A 166 -7.04 -1.01 -7.98
C HIS A 166 -8.27 -0.30 -8.58
N GLU A 167 -9.37 -1.02 -8.78
CA GLU A 167 -10.65 -0.46 -9.25
C GLU A 167 -11.21 0.54 -8.22
N SER A 168 -11.14 0.19 -6.92
CA SER A 168 -11.57 1.08 -5.84
C SER A 168 -10.73 2.38 -5.81
N ILE A 169 -9.40 2.29 -5.94
CA ILE A 169 -8.51 3.45 -5.97
C ILE A 169 -8.84 4.35 -7.19
N GLU A 170 -9.05 3.76 -8.36
CA GLU A 170 -9.38 4.49 -9.58
C GLU A 170 -10.77 5.14 -9.51
N SER A 171 -11.78 4.41 -9.01
CA SER A 171 -13.13 4.91 -8.79
C SER A 171 -13.16 6.10 -7.83
N MET A 172 -12.44 6.01 -6.71
CA MET A 172 -12.32 7.09 -5.75
C MET A 172 -11.61 8.31 -6.34
N ALA A 173 -10.58 8.12 -7.14
CA ALA A 173 -9.86 9.20 -7.82
C ALA A 173 -10.71 9.92 -8.86
N ALA A 174 -11.61 9.19 -9.55
CA ALA A 174 -12.50 9.70 -10.58
C ALA A 174 -13.86 10.20 -10.02
N ALA A 175 -14.10 10.05 -8.69
CA ALA A 175 -15.40 10.31 -8.05
C ALA A 175 -16.57 9.57 -8.74
N LEU A 176 -16.30 8.38 -9.27
CA LEU A 176 -17.31 7.54 -9.92
C LEU A 176 -18.14 6.79 -8.86
N SER A 177 -19.42 6.60 -9.16
CA SER A 177 -20.28 5.72 -8.36
C SER A 177 -19.86 4.26 -8.53
N SER A 178 -19.90 3.48 -7.43
CA SER A 178 -19.68 2.04 -7.45
C SER A 178 -20.63 1.36 -8.44
N ARG A 179 -20.11 0.47 -9.29
CA ARG A 179 -20.96 -0.51 -9.98
C ARG A 179 -21.47 -1.49 -8.94
N GLU A 180 -22.77 -1.59 -8.78
CA GLU A 180 -23.36 -2.73 -8.09
C GLU A 180 -23.14 -3.96 -8.99
N GLU A 181 -22.35 -4.92 -8.54
CA GLU A 181 -22.31 -6.22 -9.19
C GLU A 181 -23.65 -6.93 -8.95
N GLU A 182 -24.27 -7.44 -10.01
CA GLU A 182 -25.46 -8.27 -9.87
C GLU A 182 -25.13 -9.48 -8.99
N PRO A 183 -26.05 -9.89 -8.08
CA PRO A 183 -25.82 -11.08 -7.28
C PRO A 183 -25.62 -12.30 -8.17
N PRO A 184 -24.76 -13.26 -7.80
CA PRO A 184 -24.50 -14.45 -8.59
C PRO A 184 -25.79 -15.27 -8.79
N ASN A 185 -25.97 -15.80 -9.99
CA ASN A 185 -27.05 -16.78 -10.23
C ASN A 185 -26.70 -18.11 -9.53
N ALA A 186 -27.71 -18.89 -9.19
CA ALA A 186 -27.51 -20.17 -8.50
C ALA A 186 -26.64 -21.18 -9.27
N ASP A 187 -26.56 -21.05 -10.59
CA ASP A 187 -25.77 -21.90 -11.49
C ASP A 187 -24.37 -21.38 -11.79
N ASP A 188 -23.99 -20.18 -11.26
CA ASP A 188 -22.67 -19.60 -11.50
C ASP A 188 -21.60 -20.35 -10.69
N LEU A 189 -20.52 -20.77 -11.36
CA LEU A 189 -19.36 -21.33 -10.67
C LEU A 189 -18.66 -20.22 -9.88
N THR A 190 -18.63 -20.36 -8.56
CA THR A 190 -17.97 -19.42 -7.65
C THR A 190 -16.67 -20.02 -7.11
N ILE A 191 -15.57 -19.28 -7.20
CA ILE A 191 -14.27 -19.68 -6.67
C ILE A 191 -13.79 -18.65 -5.63
N ALA A 192 -13.49 -19.13 -4.42
CA ALA A 192 -12.85 -18.31 -3.39
C ALA A 192 -11.33 -18.37 -3.53
N ILE A 193 -10.69 -17.19 -3.68
CA ILE A 193 -9.23 -17.05 -3.70
C ILE A 193 -8.76 -16.65 -2.31
N ILE A 194 -7.96 -17.48 -1.65
CA ILE A 194 -7.42 -17.22 -0.31
C ILE A 194 -5.92 -16.97 -0.40
N GLY A 195 -5.48 -15.82 0.13
CA GLY A 195 -4.06 -15.45 0.15
C GLY A 195 -3.85 -14.01 0.61
N HIS A 196 -2.59 -13.60 0.68
CA HIS A 196 -2.29 -12.19 0.95
C HIS A 196 -2.65 -11.32 -0.24
N GLY A 197 -3.39 -10.22 -0.02
CA GLY A 197 -3.86 -9.32 -1.08
C GLY A 197 -2.73 -8.81 -1.98
N TYR A 198 -1.55 -8.55 -1.45
CA TYR A 198 -0.39 -8.14 -2.27
C TYR A 198 0.12 -9.24 -3.23
N ASN A 199 -0.21 -10.51 -3.02
CA ASN A 199 0.07 -11.58 -3.97
C ASN A 199 -1.08 -11.77 -4.96
N ILE A 200 -2.31 -11.51 -4.54
CA ILE A 200 -3.52 -11.71 -5.34
C ILE A 200 -3.73 -10.53 -6.30
N TYR A 201 -3.61 -9.30 -5.80
CA TYR A 201 -3.95 -8.08 -6.52
C TYR A 201 -2.82 -7.48 -7.36
N ASP A 202 -1.57 -7.91 -7.16
CA ASP A 202 -0.50 -7.59 -8.08
C ASP A 202 -0.64 -8.47 -9.33
N THR A 203 -1.05 -7.86 -10.43
CA THR A 203 -1.37 -8.58 -11.68
C THR A 203 -0.18 -9.32 -12.29
N HIS A 204 1.05 -8.85 -12.02
CA HIS A 204 2.26 -9.49 -12.54
C HIS A 204 2.57 -10.78 -11.80
N ILE A 205 2.61 -10.77 -10.45
CA ILE A 205 2.95 -11.96 -9.67
C ILE A 205 1.79 -12.96 -9.55
N SER A 206 0.54 -12.49 -9.60
CA SER A 206 -0.65 -13.35 -9.70
C SER A 206 -0.88 -13.90 -11.11
N MET A 207 -0.08 -13.47 -12.11
CA MET A 207 -0.26 -13.82 -13.51
C MET A 207 -1.67 -13.52 -14.04
N ASN A 208 -2.26 -12.39 -13.61
CA ASN A 208 -3.64 -11.99 -13.93
C ASN A 208 -4.69 -13.04 -13.55
N LEU A 209 -4.50 -13.72 -12.41
CA LEU A 209 -5.36 -14.82 -11.99
C LEU A 209 -6.86 -14.44 -11.98
N ILE A 210 -7.21 -13.31 -11.37
CA ILE A 210 -8.60 -12.85 -11.25
C ILE A 210 -9.22 -12.64 -12.63
N GLU A 211 -8.56 -11.91 -13.53
CA GLU A 211 -9.03 -11.66 -14.89
C GLU A 211 -9.18 -12.95 -15.71
N LYS A 212 -8.27 -13.90 -15.52
CA LYS A 212 -8.38 -15.21 -16.18
C LYS A 212 -9.61 -15.98 -15.70
N LEU A 213 -9.90 -15.97 -14.40
CA LEU A 213 -11.09 -16.62 -13.86
C LEU A 213 -12.37 -15.93 -14.33
N LYS A 214 -12.44 -14.60 -14.31
CA LYS A 214 -13.56 -13.83 -14.87
C LYS A 214 -13.80 -14.17 -16.35
N ASN A 215 -12.73 -14.24 -17.16
CA ASN A 215 -12.83 -14.61 -18.58
C ASN A 215 -13.26 -16.06 -18.83
N MET A 216 -13.16 -16.93 -17.84
CA MET A 216 -13.68 -18.31 -17.86
C MET A 216 -15.14 -18.41 -17.37
N GLY A 217 -15.79 -17.29 -17.08
CA GLY A 217 -17.13 -17.25 -16.55
C GLY A 217 -17.24 -17.64 -15.06
N VAL A 218 -16.11 -17.57 -14.33
CA VAL A 218 -16.08 -17.82 -12.88
C VAL A 218 -16.29 -16.51 -12.14
N ARG A 219 -17.06 -16.56 -11.08
CA ARG A 219 -17.28 -15.45 -10.14
C ARG A 219 -16.58 -15.70 -8.81
#